data_27dba8952d52286176560d916e995765
#
_entry.id   27dba8952d52286176560d916e995765
#
_cell.length_a   1.000
_cell.length_b   1.000
_cell.length_c   1.000
_cell.angle_alpha   90.00
_cell.angle_beta   90.00
_cell.angle_gamma   90.00
#
_symmetry.space_group_name_H-M   'P 1'
#
loop_
_entity.id
_entity.type
_entity.pdbx_description
1 polymer ?
#
loop_
_entity_poly.entity_id
_entity_poly.type
_entity_poly.pdbx_seq_one_letter_code
_entity_poly.pdbx_strand_id
1 'polypeptide(L)'
;MRDAVIIGVILILLLGLSGCGQKEQQGPEARLKVGLVFDVGGKGDKSFNDAAYRGLIQAAEDYPLEFVEFEPGEDADRESGLRKLARGSYDVVIGVGFLFTDAITKVARDFPDVHFACVDYDLKPEMEIPPNLVALKFREEEGSFLVGALAAMKTRTGTVGFIGGMDIPLIHKFEAGYIYGVKTQDPEVDVLVNYAGATGKAFDDPVKGQELALAQFNRGADIIFQAAGTTGLGVKEAALQKGGLVIWVDSNGNYLAPGTILTSMVKKVDVAVYETIAAVHDGRFRGGVREFGLAEDGVGYVVDQYNRNLISDEMIARLEELKAAVIAGEIIVPQQ
;
A
#
# COMPACT_ATOMS: atom_id res chain seq x y z
N MET A 1 88.46 -23.58 55.12
CA MET A 1 89.00 -22.47 54.29
C MET A 1 88.42 -22.59 52.88
N ARG A 2 87.73 -21.58 52.50
CA ARG A 2 87.15 -21.24 51.14
C ARG A 2 85.89 -21.97 50.69
N ASP A 3 84.89 -21.29 51.01
CA ASP A 3 83.53 -21.48 50.50
C ASP A 3 83.46 -21.13 49.03
N ALA A 4 82.69 -21.91 48.24
CA ALA A 4 82.31 -21.56 46.90
C ALA A 4 80.76 -21.61 46.78
N VAL A 5 80.23 -20.45 46.74
CA VAL A 5 78.80 -20.26 46.52
C VAL A 5 78.51 -20.44 45.03
N ILE A 6 77.58 -21.38 44.70
CA ILE A 6 77.04 -21.59 43.35
C ILE A 6 75.71 -20.88 43.28
N ILE A 7 75.70 -19.83 42.49
CA ILE A 7 74.40 -19.09 42.13
C ILE A 7 73.71 -19.81 40.96
N GLY A 8 72.66 -20.45 41.25
CA GLY A 8 71.73 -21.02 40.20
C GLY A 8 70.88 -19.95 39.57
N VAL A 9 71.06 -19.74 38.29
CA VAL A 9 70.19 -18.87 37.48
C VAL A 9 68.99 -19.69 37.01
N ILE A 10 67.83 -19.38 37.54
CA ILE A 10 66.52 -19.96 37.04
C ILE A 10 66.11 -19.12 35.85
N LEU A 11 66.16 -19.73 34.66
CA LEU A 11 65.62 -19.18 33.41
C LEU A 11 64.11 -19.49 33.31
N ILE A 12 63.27 -18.49 33.60
CA ILE A 12 61.81 -18.61 33.40
C ILE A 12 61.53 -18.39 31.93
N LEU A 13 61.13 -19.47 31.19
CA LEU A 13 60.60 -19.39 29.85
C LEU A 13 59.14 -18.94 29.96
N LEU A 14 58.85 -17.68 29.62
CA LEU A 14 57.51 -17.17 29.37
C LEU A 14 57.03 -17.66 27.98
N LEU A 15 56.25 -18.74 27.96
CA LEU A 15 55.46 -19.13 26.77
C LEU A 15 54.34 -18.13 26.58
N GLY A 16 54.50 -17.20 25.66
CA GLY A 16 53.46 -16.32 25.17
C GLY A 16 52.43 -17.14 24.41
N LEU A 17 51.25 -17.36 25.01
CA LEU A 17 50.05 -17.81 24.31
C LEU A 17 49.54 -16.66 23.44
N SER A 18 49.95 -16.62 22.17
CA SER A 18 49.31 -15.82 21.14
C SER A 18 47.96 -16.46 20.84
N GLY A 19 46.92 -16.00 21.53
CA GLY A 19 45.55 -16.27 21.16
C GLY A 19 45.24 -15.65 19.79
N CYS A 20 45.39 -16.41 18.70
CA CYS A 20 44.71 -16.10 17.44
C CYS A 20 43.23 -16.10 17.70
N GLY A 21 42.66 -14.92 17.90
CA GLY A 21 41.23 -14.71 17.74
C GLY A 21 40.85 -15.06 16.29
N GLN A 22 40.34 -16.27 16.07
CA GLN A 22 39.62 -16.57 14.86
C GLN A 22 38.45 -15.60 14.83
N LYS A 23 38.52 -14.55 13.99
CA LYS A 23 37.31 -13.93 13.47
C LYS A 23 36.56 -15.08 12.79
N GLU A 24 35.47 -15.52 13.40
CA GLU A 24 34.46 -16.28 12.67
C GLU A 24 34.18 -15.51 11.40
N GLN A 25 34.60 -16.03 10.27
CA GLN A 25 34.07 -15.62 8.97
C GLN A 25 32.61 -16.00 9.05
N GLN A 26 31.73 -15.00 9.34
CA GLN A 26 30.33 -15.11 9.06
C GLN A 26 30.23 -15.51 7.59
N GLY A 27 29.77 -16.73 7.35
CA GLY A 27 29.41 -17.17 6.01
C GLY A 27 28.45 -16.16 5.39
N PRO A 28 28.27 -16.14 4.07
CA PRO A 28 27.34 -15.21 3.44
C PRO A 28 25.99 -15.31 4.19
N GLU A 29 25.57 -14.22 4.78
CA GLU A 29 24.27 -14.11 5.45
C GLU A 29 23.21 -14.63 4.50
N ALA A 30 22.39 -15.59 4.95
CA ALA A 30 21.36 -16.18 4.12
C ALA A 30 20.40 -15.05 3.70
N ARG A 31 20.34 -14.78 2.39
CA ARG A 31 19.49 -13.73 1.86
C ARG A 31 18.05 -14.19 1.86
N LEU A 32 17.17 -13.36 2.40
CA LEU A 32 15.73 -13.57 2.33
C LEU A 32 15.26 -13.52 0.87
N LYS A 33 14.47 -14.49 0.43
CA LYS A 33 13.93 -14.52 -0.93
C LYS A 33 12.47 -14.06 -0.95
N VAL A 34 12.21 -12.98 -1.66
CA VAL A 34 10.89 -12.33 -1.74
C VAL A 34 10.32 -12.40 -3.15
N GLY A 35 9.10 -12.90 -3.29
CA GLY A 35 8.33 -12.85 -4.53
C GLY A 35 7.20 -11.83 -4.43
N LEU A 36 7.13 -10.87 -5.36
CA LEU A 36 6.03 -9.91 -5.46
C LEU A 36 5.26 -10.16 -6.76
N VAL A 37 3.96 -10.40 -6.64
CA VAL A 37 3.05 -10.64 -7.77
C VAL A 37 2.08 -9.49 -7.89
N PHE A 38 2.16 -8.74 -8.99
CA PHE A 38 1.36 -7.54 -9.24
C PHE A 38 -0.08 -7.84 -9.63
N ASP A 39 -0.96 -6.88 -9.40
CA ASP A 39 -2.35 -6.89 -9.89
C ASP A 39 -2.45 -6.32 -11.32
N VAL A 40 -3.67 -6.27 -11.83
CA VAL A 40 -4.00 -5.65 -13.13
C VAL A 40 -3.45 -4.22 -13.19
N GLY A 41 -2.95 -3.83 -14.35
CA GLY A 41 -2.24 -2.58 -14.55
C GLY A 41 -0.73 -2.67 -14.34
N GLY A 42 -0.26 -3.65 -13.56
CA GLY A 42 1.16 -3.93 -13.36
C GLY A 42 1.99 -2.77 -12.83
N LYS A 43 3.30 -2.87 -12.97
CA LYS A 43 4.23 -1.81 -12.57
C LYS A 43 4.13 -0.60 -13.50
N GLY A 44 4.07 0.59 -12.93
CA GLY A 44 3.94 1.86 -13.66
C GLY A 44 2.56 2.50 -13.57
N ASP A 45 1.64 1.93 -12.79
CA ASP A 45 0.28 2.44 -12.58
C ASP A 45 0.23 3.80 -11.84
N LYS A 46 1.35 4.25 -11.27
CA LYS A 46 1.48 5.47 -10.44
C LYS A 46 0.59 5.46 -9.19
N SER A 47 0.12 4.29 -8.77
CA SER A 47 -0.88 4.10 -7.73
C SER A 47 -0.53 2.87 -6.86
N PHE A 48 -1.33 1.81 -6.95
CA PHE A 48 -1.38 0.64 -6.10
C PHE A 48 -0.18 -0.31 -6.25
N ASN A 49 0.11 -0.75 -7.48
CA ASN A 49 1.22 -1.65 -7.75
C ASN A 49 2.57 -0.95 -7.52
N ASP A 50 2.70 0.31 -7.94
CA ASP A 50 3.91 1.11 -7.67
C ASP A 50 4.13 1.31 -6.17
N ALA A 51 3.07 1.39 -5.35
CA ALA A 51 3.19 1.44 -3.89
C ALA A 51 3.77 0.12 -3.34
N ALA A 52 3.21 -1.03 -3.73
CA ALA A 52 3.73 -2.33 -3.31
C ALA A 52 5.21 -2.51 -3.70
N TYR A 53 5.56 -2.09 -4.92
CA TYR A 53 6.94 -2.13 -5.40
C TYR A 53 7.88 -1.24 -4.58
N ARG A 54 7.47 -0.02 -4.19
CA ARG A 54 8.28 0.85 -3.31
C ARG A 54 8.57 0.18 -1.97
N GLY A 55 7.58 -0.49 -1.36
CA GLY A 55 7.77 -1.23 -0.11
C GLY A 55 8.79 -2.36 -0.24
N LEU A 56 8.77 -3.10 -1.38
CA LEU A 56 9.77 -4.12 -1.69
C LEU A 56 11.18 -3.52 -1.85
N ILE A 57 11.30 -2.42 -2.60
CA ILE A 57 12.61 -1.76 -2.81
C ILE A 57 13.16 -1.20 -1.49
N GLN A 58 12.32 -0.58 -0.67
CA GLN A 58 12.71 -0.10 0.66
C GLN A 58 13.24 -1.26 1.53
N ALA A 59 12.56 -2.41 1.51
CA ALA A 59 13.04 -3.59 2.22
C ALA A 59 14.37 -4.11 1.66
N ALA A 60 14.59 -4.04 0.34
CA ALA A 60 15.85 -4.44 -0.29
C ALA A 60 17.02 -3.51 0.02
N GLU A 61 16.75 -2.25 0.37
CA GLU A 61 17.76 -1.29 0.84
C GLU A 61 18.15 -1.57 2.30
N ASP A 62 17.20 -2.01 3.14
CA ASP A 62 17.41 -2.17 4.58
C ASP A 62 17.85 -3.59 4.97
N TYR A 63 17.54 -4.61 4.18
CA TYR A 63 17.77 -6.03 4.49
C TYR A 63 18.51 -6.77 3.38
N PRO A 64 19.34 -7.77 3.71
CA PRO A 64 19.99 -8.64 2.71
C PRO A 64 18.93 -9.57 2.10
N LEU A 65 18.33 -9.18 0.97
CA LEU A 65 17.31 -9.98 0.29
C LEU A 65 17.58 -10.12 -1.22
N GLU A 66 16.99 -11.16 -1.79
CA GLU A 66 16.84 -11.38 -3.23
C GLU A 66 15.35 -11.34 -3.56
N PHE A 67 14.97 -10.67 -4.64
CA PHE A 67 13.56 -10.62 -5.01
C PHE A 67 13.31 -10.88 -6.48
N VAL A 68 12.10 -11.28 -6.77
CA VAL A 68 11.57 -11.38 -8.13
C VAL A 68 10.19 -10.73 -8.20
N GLU A 69 9.93 -10.11 -9.30
CA GLU A 69 8.65 -9.53 -9.67
C GLU A 69 7.97 -10.43 -10.70
N PHE A 70 6.64 -10.56 -10.61
CA PHE A 70 5.84 -11.28 -11.58
C PHE A 70 4.56 -10.50 -11.90
N GLU A 71 4.31 -10.28 -13.17
CA GLU A 71 3.07 -9.66 -13.68
C GLU A 71 2.25 -10.75 -14.38
N PRO A 72 1.07 -11.13 -13.84
CA PRO A 72 0.18 -12.06 -14.52
C PRO A 72 -0.35 -11.48 -15.83
N GLY A 73 -0.32 -12.26 -16.90
CA GLY A 73 -0.91 -11.87 -18.19
C GLY A 73 -2.42 -12.08 -18.21
N GLU A 74 -2.89 -13.12 -17.52
CA GLU A 74 -4.30 -13.51 -17.44
C GLU A 74 -4.66 -13.97 -16.01
N ASP A 75 -5.94 -14.09 -15.71
CA ASP A 75 -6.44 -14.51 -14.39
C ASP A 75 -5.86 -15.86 -13.92
N ALA A 76 -5.72 -16.82 -14.83
CA ALA A 76 -5.13 -18.15 -14.56
C ALA A 76 -3.64 -18.07 -14.16
N ASP A 77 -2.95 -17.02 -14.51
CA ASP A 77 -1.53 -16.86 -14.22
C ASP A 77 -1.27 -16.50 -12.75
N ARG A 78 -2.28 -15.96 -12.04
CA ARG A 78 -2.15 -15.62 -10.61
C ARG A 78 -1.79 -16.82 -9.77
N GLU A 79 -2.58 -17.92 -9.83
CA GLU A 79 -2.29 -19.14 -9.08
C GLU A 79 -0.98 -19.76 -9.54
N SER A 80 -0.74 -19.82 -10.86
CA SER A 80 0.47 -20.44 -11.42
C SER A 80 1.74 -19.68 -10.99
N GLY A 81 1.70 -18.35 -10.98
CA GLY A 81 2.78 -17.47 -10.51
C GLY A 81 3.10 -17.67 -9.02
N LEU A 82 2.07 -17.67 -8.18
CA LEU A 82 2.22 -17.94 -6.73
C LEU A 82 2.85 -19.32 -6.49
N ARG A 83 2.37 -20.37 -7.19
CA ARG A 83 2.91 -21.72 -7.07
C ARG A 83 4.34 -21.85 -7.56
N LYS A 84 4.69 -21.15 -8.64
CA LYS A 84 6.06 -21.11 -9.16
C LYS A 84 7.03 -20.55 -8.12
N LEU A 85 6.65 -19.45 -7.48
CA LEU A 85 7.45 -18.82 -6.43
C LEU A 85 7.56 -19.72 -5.19
N ALA A 86 6.44 -20.29 -4.71
CA ALA A 86 6.44 -21.19 -3.57
C ALA A 86 7.33 -22.43 -3.78
N ARG A 87 7.31 -23.04 -4.99
CA ARG A 87 8.21 -24.14 -5.36
C ARG A 87 9.66 -23.72 -5.50
N GLY A 88 9.91 -22.45 -5.80
CA GLY A 88 11.25 -21.88 -5.97
C GLY A 88 11.97 -21.56 -4.64
N SER A 89 11.42 -22.03 -3.49
CA SER A 89 11.96 -21.81 -2.15
C SER A 89 12.11 -20.32 -1.83
N TYR A 90 11.09 -19.54 -2.15
CA TYR A 90 10.94 -18.16 -1.66
C TYR A 90 10.44 -18.19 -0.22
N ASP A 91 11.01 -17.33 0.63
CA ASP A 91 10.66 -17.26 2.05
C ASP A 91 9.31 -16.55 2.26
N VAL A 92 9.03 -15.55 1.43
CA VAL A 92 7.75 -14.85 1.41
C VAL A 92 7.28 -14.56 -0.02
N VAL A 93 5.98 -14.79 -0.27
CA VAL A 93 5.32 -14.49 -1.54
C VAL A 93 4.15 -13.55 -1.27
N ILE A 94 4.17 -12.39 -1.92
CA ILE A 94 3.19 -11.31 -1.72
C ILE A 94 2.34 -11.17 -2.98
N GLY A 95 1.03 -11.37 -2.86
CA GLY A 95 0.06 -11.06 -3.90
C GLY A 95 -0.51 -9.66 -3.68
N VAL A 96 -0.45 -8.82 -4.70
CA VAL A 96 -0.97 -7.46 -4.65
C VAL A 96 -2.39 -7.45 -5.21
N GLY A 97 -3.39 -7.17 -4.36
CA GLY A 97 -4.78 -7.01 -4.78
C GLY A 97 -5.72 -8.17 -4.43
N PHE A 98 -7.00 -7.83 -4.30
CA PHE A 98 -8.06 -8.72 -3.86
C PHE A 98 -8.29 -9.91 -4.82
N LEU A 99 -7.94 -9.77 -6.10
CA LEU A 99 -8.06 -10.84 -7.10
C LEU A 99 -7.17 -12.05 -6.79
N PHE A 100 -6.22 -11.92 -5.89
CA PHE A 100 -5.38 -13.04 -5.41
C PHE A 100 -6.02 -13.84 -4.30
N THR A 101 -7.08 -13.36 -3.63
CA THR A 101 -7.61 -13.94 -2.39
C THR A 101 -7.79 -15.45 -2.44
N ASP A 102 -8.54 -15.97 -3.40
CA ASP A 102 -8.82 -17.41 -3.49
C ASP A 102 -7.55 -18.21 -3.86
N ALA A 103 -6.76 -17.69 -4.81
CA ALA A 103 -5.55 -18.36 -5.28
C ALA A 103 -4.47 -18.44 -4.18
N ILE A 104 -4.19 -17.33 -3.50
CA ILE A 104 -3.14 -17.26 -2.47
C ILE A 104 -3.54 -18.08 -1.23
N THR A 105 -4.83 -18.12 -0.87
CA THR A 105 -5.33 -18.96 0.22
C THR A 105 -5.12 -20.42 -0.05
N LYS A 106 -5.40 -20.87 -1.27
CA LYS A 106 -5.18 -22.26 -1.70
C LYS A 106 -3.69 -22.62 -1.73
N VAL A 107 -2.87 -21.72 -2.30
CA VAL A 107 -1.42 -21.94 -2.40
C VAL A 107 -0.77 -21.95 -1.01
N ALA A 108 -1.18 -21.06 -0.10
CA ALA A 108 -0.66 -21.03 1.27
C ALA A 108 -0.92 -22.34 2.03
N ARG A 109 -2.09 -22.97 1.84
CA ARG A 109 -2.39 -24.30 2.41
C ARG A 109 -1.51 -25.40 1.86
N ASP A 110 -1.19 -25.33 0.56
CA ASP A 110 -0.35 -26.33 -0.12
C ASP A 110 1.15 -26.19 0.19
N PHE A 111 1.58 -25.02 0.68
CA PHE A 111 2.99 -24.69 0.98
C PHE A 111 3.13 -24.09 2.39
N PRO A 112 2.94 -24.90 3.46
CA PRO A 112 2.89 -24.40 4.84
C PRO A 112 4.20 -23.79 5.35
N ASP A 113 5.33 -24.10 4.73
CA ASP A 113 6.66 -23.61 5.11
C ASP A 113 7.03 -22.27 4.44
N VAL A 114 6.18 -21.76 3.52
CA VAL A 114 6.36 -20.48 2.86
C VAL A 114 5.41 -19.45 3.49
N HIS A 115 5.88 -18.25 3.75
CA HIS A 115 5.03 -17.17 4.21
C HIS A 115 4.32 -16.49 3.03
N PHE A 116 3.08 -16.11 3.24
CA PHE A 116 2.28 -15.41 2.25
C PHE A 116 1.70 -14.12 2.81
N ALA A 117 1.54 -13.13 1.93
CA ALA A 117 0.76 -11.94 2.23
C ALA A 117 -0.13 -11.58 1.04
N CYS A 118 -1.32 -11.08 1.32
CA CYS A 118 -2.22 -10.59 0.28
C CYS A 118 -2.69 -9.17 0.64
N VAL A 119 -2.37 -8.23 -0.22
CA VAL A 119 -2.87 -6.84 -0.10
C VAL A 119 -4.32 -6.82 -0.56
N ASP A 120 -5.17 -6.12 0.17
CA ASP A 120 -6.62 -6.02 -0.08
C ASP A 120 -7.34 -7.38 -0.06
N TYR A 121 -6.90 -8.27 0.81
CA TYR A 121 -7.51 -9.59 0.93
C TYR A 121 -9.03 -9.51 1.17
N ASP A 122 -9.82 -10.13 0.29
CA ASP A 122 -11.29 -10.19 0.37
C ASP A 122 -11.70 -11.27 1.38
N LEU A 123 -11.79 -10.88 2.65
CA LEU A 123 -12.17 -11.78 3.75
C LEU A 123 -13.67 -12.08 3.72
N LYS A 124 -14.03 -13.27 3.26
CA LYS A 124 -15.42 -13.78 3.31
C LYS A 124 -15.72 -14.38 4.69
N PRO A 125 -16.98 -14.31 5.20
CA PRO A 125 -17.33 -14.73 6.57
C PRO A 125 -16.94 -16.18 6.92
N GLU A 126 -16.91 -17.08 5.95
CA GLU A 126 -16.62 -18.52 6.15
C GLU A 126 -15.18 -18.89 5.79
N MET A 127 -14.34 -17.90 5.45
CA MET A 127 -12.98 -18.16 4.98
C MET A 127 -11.99 -18.22 6.15
N GLU A 128 -11.34 -19.36 6.31
CA GLU A 128 -10.22 -19.51 7.24
C GLU A 128 -8.92 -19.09 6.57
N ILE A 129 -8.22 -18.15 7.18
CA ILE A 129 -6.90 -17.70 6.75
C ILE A 129 -5.87 -18.73 7.23
N PRO A 130 -5.05 -19.32 6.33
CA PRO A 130 -3.95 -20.21 6.72
C PRO A 130 -2.96 -19.51 7.69
N PRO A 131 -2.35 -20.23 8.65
CA PRO A 131 -1.47 -19.62 9.65
C PRO A 131 -0.20 -18.98 9.08
N ASN A 132 0.17 -19.35 7.86
CA ASN A 132 1.29 -18.80 7.10
C ASN A 132 0.89 -17.71 6.10
N LEU A 133 -0.36 -17.20 6.15
CA LEU A 133 -0.87 -16.13 5.31
C LEU A 133 -1.30 -14.94 6.17
N VAL A 134 -0.84 -13.74 5.85
CA VAL A 134 -1.35 -12.49 6.40
C VAL A 134 -2.22 -11.75 5.38
N ALA A 135 -3.44 -11.44 5.78
CA ALA A 135 -4.39 -10.60 5.05
C ALA A 135 -4.15 -9.12 5.42
N LEU A 136 -3.62 -8.34 4.49
CA LEU A 136 -3.36 -6.92 4.66
C LEU A 136 -4.58 -6.14 4.18
N LYS A 137 -5.30 -5.53 5.11
CA LYS A 137 -6.54 -4.78 4.87
C LYS A 137 -6.38 -3.32 5.23
N PHE A 138 -7.15 -2.47 4.58
CA PHE A 138 -7.12 -1.04 4.86
C PHE A 138 -8.53 -0.54 5.18
N ARG A 139 -8.59 0.58 5.91
CA ARG A 139 -9.81 1.32 6.16
C ARG A 139 -9.93 2.45 5.16
N GLU A 140 -10.16 2.06 3.91
CA GLU A 140 -10.25 2.98 2.77
C GLU A 140 -11.30 4.06 2.98
N GLU A 141 -12.39 3.72 3.67
CA GLU A 141 -13.46 4.63 4.05
C GLU A 141 -12.95 5.82 4.88
N GLU A 142 -11.99 5.59 5.79
CA GLU A 142 -11.48 6.64 6.68
C GLU A 142 -10.65 7.69 5.90
N GLY A 143 -9.77 7.25 5.00
CA GLY A 143 -8.99 8.16 4.15
C GLY A 143 -9.88 8.89 3.14
N SER A 144 -10.85 8.17 2.57
CA SER A 144 -11.82 8.71 1.62
C SER A 144 -12.74 9.76 2.25
N PHE A 145 -13.12 9.58 3.51
CA PHE A 145 -13.87 10.56 4.30
C PHE A 145 -13.16 11.92 4.36
N LEU A 146 -11.86 11.93 4.62
CA LEU A 146 -11.09 13.17 4.70
C LEU A 146 -11.04 13.89 3.35
N VAL A 147 -10.79 13.15 2.26
CA VAL A 147 -10.72 13.78 0.93
C VAL A 147 -12.10 14.16 0.41
N GLY A 148 -13.17 13.49 0.86
CA GLY A 148 -14.56 13.90 0.61
C GLY A 148 -14.89 15.24 1.28
N ALA A 149 -14.52 15.41 2.55
CA ALA A 149 -14.68 16.68 3.26
C ALA A 149 -13.86 17.80 2.57
N LEU A 150 -12.64 17.48 2.11
CA LEU A 150 -11.85 18.45 1.35
C LEU A 150 -12.52 18.84 0.03
N ALA A 151 -13.10 17.89 -0.70
CA ALA A 151 -13.81 18.16 -1.94
C ALA A 151 -15.02 19.09 -1.72
N ALA A 152 -15.79 18.87 -0.65
CA ALA A 152 -16.91 19.74 -0.29
C ALA A 152 -16.48 21.16 0.08
N MET A 153 -15.35 21.32 0.81
CA MET A 153 -14.79 22.64 1.11
C MET A 153 -14.24 23.36 -0.11
N LYS A 154 -13.87 22.63 -1.15
CA LYS A 154 -13.17 23.17 -2.32
C LYS A 154 -14.05 23.39 -3.54
N THR A 155 -15.13 22.63 -3.69
CA THR A 155 -16.03 22.76 -4.87
C THR A 155 -16.57 24.17 -5.00
N ARG A 156 -16.75 24.61 -6.24
CA ARG A 156 -17.36 25.90 -6.60
C ARG A 156 -18.71 25.73 -7.28
N THR A 157 -18.99 24.52 -7.75
CA THR A 157 -20.24 24.20 -8.46
C THR A 157 -21.28 23.55 -7.55
N GLY A 158 -20.89 23.07 -6.37
CA GLY A 158 -21.72 22.26 -5.51
C GLY A 158 -21.94 20.82 -6.03
N THR A 159 -21.14 20.38 -7.02
CA THR A 159 -21.20 19.03 -7.57
C THR A 159 -19.79 18.46 -7.67
N VAL A 160 -19.60 17.28 -7.09
CA VAL A 160 -18.33 16.55 -7.13
C VAL A 160 -18.56 15.14 -7.69
N GLY A 161 -17.51 14.43 -8.04
CA GLY A 161 -17.59 13.12 -8.65
C GLY A 161 -16.78 12.05 -7.93
N PHE A 162 -17.22 10.80 -8.09
CA PHE A 162 -16.48 9.60 -7.76
C PHE A 162 -16.44 8.67 -8.98
N ILE A 163 -15.26 8.11 -9.28
CA ILE A 163 -15.08 7.09 -10.32
C ILE A 163 -14.33 5.92 -9.69
N GLY A 164 -15.05 4.81 -9.49
CA GLY A 164 -14.48 3.54 -9.05
C GLY A 164 -14.06 2.65 -10.22
N GLY A 165 -13.14 1.71 -9.99
CA GLY A 165 -12.82 0.66 -10.94
C GLY A 165 -13.98 -0.31 -11.12
N MET A 166 -14.11 -1.29 -10.24
CA MET A 166 -15.21 -2.25 -10.21
C MET A 166 -16.26 -1.89 -9.17
N ASP A 167 -17.52 -2.25 -9.45
CA ASP A 167 -18.64 -2.18 -8.51
C ASP A 167 -18.59 -3.38 -7.54
N ILE A 168 -17.79 -3.25 -6.48
CA ILE A 168 -17.51 -4.30 -5.49
C ILE A 168 -17.35 -3.72 -4.07
N PRO A 169 -17.52 -4.54 -3.01
CA PRO A 169 -17.45 -4.07 -1.62
C PRO A 169 -16.18 -3.29 -1.25
N LEU A 170 -15.02 -3.69 -1.78
CA LEU A 170 -13.76 -2.96 -1.55
C LEU A 170 -13.84 -1.51 -2.08
N ILE A 171 -14.36 -1.31 -3.28
CA ILE A 171 -14.44 0.03 -3.90
C ILE A 171 -15.60 0.84 -3.30
N HIS A 172 -16.66 0.16 -2.80
CA HIS A 172 -17.71 0.83 -2.02
C HIS A 172 -17.21 1.50 -0.75
N LYS A 173 -16.14 0.99 -0.11
CA LYS A 173 -15.54 1.66 1.05
C LYS A 173 -14.98 3.04 0.69
N PHE A 174 -14.32 3.15 -0.46
CA PHE A 174 -13.86 4.46 -0.96
C PHE A 174 -15.02 5.40 -1.27
N GLU A 175 -16.05 4.89 -1.95
CA GLU A 175 -17.25 5.65 -2.30
C GLU A 175 -18.00 6.13 -1.06
N ALA A 176 -18.34 5.20 -0.15
CA ALA A 176 -19.11 5.49 1.05
C ALA A 176 -18.38 6.50 1.95
N GLY A 177 -17.08 6.29 2.17
CA GLY A 177 -16.25 7.23 2.91
C GLY A 177 -16.24 8.61 2.25
N TYR A 178 -16.03 8.67 0.94
CA TYR A 178 -16.03 9.93 0.18
C TYR A 178 -17.36 10.66 0.28
N ILE A 179 -18.47 9.99 0.00
CA ILE A 179 -19.83 10.57 0.09
C ILE A 179 -20.11 11.06 1.51
N TYR A 180 -19.76 10.24 2.52
CA TYR A 180 -20.00 10.61 3.91
C TYR A 180 -19.17 11.85 4.32
N GLY A 181 -17.91 11.94 3.85
CA GLY A 181 -17.08 13.12 4.05
C GLY A 181 -17.65 14.39 3.40
N VAL A 182 -18.09 14.28 2.14
CA VAL A 182 -18.76 15.37 1.43
C VAL A 182 -19.99 15.84 2.21
N LYS A 183 -20.90 14.94 2.57
CA LYS A 183 -22.15 15.27 3.24
C LYS A 183 -21.98 15.72 4.70
N THR A 184 -20.95 15.27 5.38
CA THR A 184 -20.60 15.76 6.73
C THR A 184 -20.11 17.21 6.69
N GLN A 185 -19.41 17.59 5.65
CA GLN A 185 -18.88 18.95 5.51
C GLN A 185 -19.92 19.92 4.91
N ASP A 186 -20.65 19.47 3.87
CA ASP A 186 -21.73 20.24 3.24
C ASP A 186 -22.81 19.29 2.67
N PRO A 187 -23.99 19.18 3.33
CA PRO A 187 -25.07 18.30 2.88
C PRO A 187 -25.66 18.64 1.48
N GLU A 188 -25.49 19.89 1.03
CA GLU A 188 -26.05 20.36 -0.24
C GLU A 188 -25.18 19.98 -1.45
N VAL A 189 -23.92 19.60 -1.26
CA VAL A 189 -23.03 19.20 -2.36
C VAL A 189 -23.46 17.85 -2.93
N ASP A 190 -23.73 17.79 -4.23
CA ASP A 190 -24.09 16.57 -4.95
C ASP A 190 -22.84 15.73 -5.31
N VAL A 191 -23.01 14.40 -5.26
CA VAL A 191 -21.96 13.44 -5.65
C VAL A 191 -22.42 12.60 -6.82
N LEU A 192 -21.71 12.67 -7.94
CA LEU A 192 -21.93 11.81 -9.11
C LEU A 192 -21.06 10.56 -8.99
N VAL A 193 -21.64 9.37 -9.10
CA VAL A 193 -20.93 8.09 -8.97
C VAL A 193 -20.96 7.33 -10.29
N ASN A 194 -19.82 6.78 -10.69
CA ASN A 194 -19.69 5.85 -11.81
C ASN A 194 -18.63 4.79 -11.51
N TYR A 195 -18.77 3.63 -12.15
CA TYR A 195 -17.76 2.55 -12.16
C TYR A 195 -17.28 2.28 -13.59
N ALA A 196 -15.98 1.97 -13.74
CA ALA A 196 -15.37 1.78 -15.05
C ALA A 196 -15.75 0.43 -15.67
N GLY A 197 -16.06 -0.59 -14.87
CA GLY A 197 -16.46 -1.90 -15.38
C GLY A 197 -16.76 -2.94 -14.31
N ALA A 198 -16.90 -4.19 -14.75
CA ALA A 198 -17.27 -5.32 -13.90
C ALA A 198 -16.15 -6.40 -13.79
N THR A 199 -15.01 -6.18 -14.39
CA THR A 199 -13.85 -7.10 -14.36
C THR A 199 -12.60 -6.35 -13.97
N GLY A 200 -11.52 -7.05 -13.64
CA GLY A 200 -10.23 -6.45 -13.29
C GLY A 200 -9.73 -5.42 -14.31
N LYS A 201 -10.10 -5.56 -15.61
CA LYS A 201 -9.74 -4.57 -16.62
C LYS A 201 -10.25 -3.16 -16.32
N ALA A 202 -11.28 -3.01 -15.47
CA ALA A 202 -11.77 -1.71 -15.02
C ALA A 202 -10.70 -0.88 -14.28
N PHE A 203 -9.62 -1.51 -13.83
CA PHE A 203 -8.47 -0.84 -13.21
C PHE A 203 -7.35 -0.51 -14.21
N ASP A 204 -7.50 -0.91 -15.49
CA ASP A 204 -6.51 -0.68 -16.55
C ASP A 204 -7.17 -0.27 -17.88
N ASP A 205 -8.00 0.78 -17.82
CA ASP A 205 -8.67 1.37 -18.99
C ASP A 205 -8.71 2.91 -18.91
N PRO A 206 -7.58 3.60 -19.20
CA PRO A 206 -7.53 5.06 -19.16
C PRO A 206 -8.54 5.74 -20.12
N VAL A 207 -8.88 5.07 -21.24
CA VAL A 207 -9.88 5.62 -22.19
C VAL A 207 -11.25 5.67 -21.53
N LYS A 208 -11.64 4.60 -20.84
CA LYS A 208 -12.89 4.56 -20.08
C LYS A 208 -12.91 5.57 -18.94
N GLY A 209 -11.79 5.70 -18.23
CA GLY A 209 -11.61 6.70 -17.18
C GLY A 209 -11.83 8.13 -17.69
N GLN A 210 -11.26 8.47 -18.84
CA GLN A 210 -11.43 9.78 -19.47
C GLN A 210 -12.89 10.02 -19.91
N GLU A 211 -13.53 9.02 -20.53
CA GLU A 211 -14.94 9.10 -20.95
C GLU A 211 -15.86 9.42 -19.76
N LEU A 212 -15.74 8.66 -18.67
CA LEU A 212 -16.57 8.83 -17.48
C LEU A 212 -16.35 10.19 -16.82
N ALA A 213 -15.10 10.61 -16.71
CA ALA A 213 -14.75 11.90 -16.11
C ALA A 213 -15.28 13.09 -16.95
N LEU A 214 -15.15 13.02 -18.28
CA LEU A 214 -15.72 14.04 -19.16
C LEU A 214 -17.24 14.12 -19.01
N ALA A 215 -17.93 12.99 -18.86
CA ALA A 215 -19.37 12.95 -18.62
C ALA A 215 -19.74 13.61 -17.29
N GLN A 216 -18.99 13.36 -16.20
CA GLN A 216 -19.21 14.00 -14.89
C GLN A 216 -18.92 15.51 -14.93
N PHE A 217 -17.81 15.95 -15.54
CA PHE A 217 -17.52 17.39 -15.72
C PHE A 217 -18.59 18.09 -16.54
N ASN A 218 -19.12 17.45 -17.60
CA ASN A 218 -20.22 18.00 -18.40
C ASN A 218 -21.55 18.09 -17.62
N ARG A 219 -21.71 17.33 -16.54
CA ARG A 219 -22.85 17.37 -15.61
C ARG A 219 -22.64 18.35 -14.45
N GLY A 220 -21.53 19.08 -14.43
CA GLY A 220 -21.26 20.14 -13.47
C GLY A 220 -20.30 19.76 -12.36
N ALA A 221 -19.80 18.53 -12.27
CA ALA A 221 -18.72 18.24 -11.34
C ALA A 221 -17.49 19.12 -11.63
N ASP A 222 -16.83 19.61 -10.59
CA ASP A 222 -15.56 20.33 -10.72
C ASP A 222 -14.39 19.66 -10.03
N ILE A 223 -14.66 18.63 -9.21
CA ILE A 223 -13.68 17.78 -8.53
C ILE A 223 -14.10 16.34 -8.68
N ILE A 224 -13.20 15.44 -9.09
CA ILE A 224 -13.46 14.01 -9.20
C ILE A 224 -12.45 13.23 -8.38
N PHE A 225 -12.93 12.40 -7.44
CA PHE A 225 -12.11 11.38 -6.80
C PHE A 225 -12.14 10.09 -7.62
N GLN A 226 -10.96 9.56 -7.94
CA GLN A 226 -10.84 8.29 -8.66
C GLN A 226 -10.24 7.21 -7.75
N ALA A 227 -10.85 6.03 -7.70
CA ALA A 227 -10.37 4.82 -7.08
C ALA A 227 -10.34 3.68 -8.11
N ALA A 228 -9.49 3.83 -9.13
CA ALA A 228 -9.55 3.04 -10.36
C ALA A 228 -8.17 2.68 -10.96
N GLY A 229 -7.08 2.72 -10.19
CA GLY A 229 -5.75 2.34 -10.66
C GLY A 229 -5.30 3.12 -11.90
N THR A 230 -4.75 2.43 -12.92
CA THR A 230 -4.30 3.01 -14.19
C THR A 230 -5.42 3.76 -14.94
N THR A 231 -6.66 3.33 -14.80
CA THR A 231 -7.85 4.03 -15.34
C THR A 231 -7.93 5.49 -14.85
N GLY A 232 -7.45 5.79 -13.65
CA GLY A 232 -7.33 7.14 -13.09
C GLY A 232 -6.46 8.10 -13.91
N LEU A 233 -5.51 7.60 -14.71
CA LEU A 233 -4.75 8.44 -15.63
C LEU A 233 -5.66 9.13 -16.64
N GLY A 234 -6.70 8.45 -17.13
CA GLY A 234 -7.70 9.04 -18.01
C GLY A 234 -8.56 10.11 -17.31
N VAL A 235 -8.90 9.89 -16.04
CA VAL A 235 -9.60 10.90 -15.22
C VAL A 235 -8.77 12.18 -15.10
N LYS A 236 -7.47 12.05 -14.86
CA LYS A 236 -6.53 13.17 -14.82
C LYS A 236 -6.49 13.93 -16.15
N GLU A 237 -6.43 13.23 -17.29
CA GLU A 237 -6.43 13.87 -18.61
C GLU A 237 -7.74 14.65 -18.87
N ALA A 238 -8.89 14.10 -18.46
CA ALA A 238 -10.16 14.81 -18.54
C ALA A 238 -10.18 16.09 -17.68
N ALA A 239 -9.64 16.04 -16.47
CA ALA A 239 -9.54 17.19 -15.59
C ALA A 239 -8.65 18.29 -16.19
N LEU A 240 -7.48 17.93 -16.75
CA LEU A 240 -6.62 18.86 -17.48
C LEU A 240 -7.35 19.53 -18.64
N GLN A 241 -8.12 18.75 -19.41
CA GLN A 241 -8.90 19.25 -20.55
C GLN A 241 -10.03 20.21 -20.13
N LYS A 242 -10.66 19.97 -18.98
CA LYS A 242 -11.83 20.73 -18.49
C LYS A 242 -11.49 21.84 -17.51
N GLY A 243 -10.25 21.88 -17.02
CA GLY A 243 -9.84 22.81 -15.94
C GLY A 243 -10.47 22.46 -14.60
N GLY A 244 -10.81 21.17 -14.39
CA GLY A 244 -11.32 20.62 -13.14
C GLY A 244 -10.17 20.13 -12.23
N LEU A 245 -10.54 19.59 -11.07
CA LEU A 245 -9.60 19.00 -10.12
C LEU A 245 -9.81 17.49 -10.00
N VAL A 246 -8.74 16.79 -9.62
CA VAL A 246 -8.75 15.34 -9.35
C VAL A 246 -8.24 15.08 -7.94
N ILE A 247 -8.82 14.11 -7.26
CA ILE A 247 -8.23 13.48 -6.09
C ILE A 247 -7.63 12.15 -6.56
N TRP A 248 -6.32 12.00 -6.33
CA TRP A 248 -5.58 10.78 -6.66
C TRP A 248 -5.77 9.71 -5.60
N VAL A 249 -5.37 8.45 -5.88
CA VAL A 249 -5.56 7.32 -4.96
C VAL A 249 -4.27 6.52 -4.74
N ASP A 250 -4.18 5.81 -3.62
CA ASP A 250 -3.14 4.90 -3.14
C ASP A 250 -1.78 5.57 -2.90
N SER A 251 -1.19 6.13 -3.94
CA SER A 251 0.12 6.80 -3.88
C SER A 251 -0.02 8.32 -3.93
N ASN A 252 1.00 9.04 -3.46
CA ASN A 252 1.07 10.47 -3.72
C ASN A 252 1.29 10.72 -5.21
N GLY A 253 0.23 11.14 -5.89
CA GLY A 253 0.23 11.51 -7.31
C GLY A 253 0.24 13.01 -7.57
N ASN A 254 0.35 13.86 -6.54
CA ASN A 254 0.24 15.32 -6.67
C ASN A 254 1.21 15.91 -7.73
N TYR A 255 2.38 15.28 -7.89
CA TYR A 255 3.40 15.68 -8.87
C TYR A 255 3.02 15.37 -10.33
N LEU A 256 2.04 14.50 -10.59
CA LEU A 256 1.64 14.09 -11.94
C LEU A 256 0.94 15.23 -12.70
N ALA A 257 0.24 16.12 -11.99
CA ALA A 257 -0.40 17.29 -12.57
C ALA A 257 -0.53 18.39 -11.49
N PRO A 258 0.56 19.14 -11.22
CA PRO A 258 0.56 20.22 -10.24
C PRO A 258 -0.51 21.26 -10.56
N GLY A 259 -1.31 21.65 -9.55
CA GLY A 259 -2.43 22.58 -9.72
C GLY A 259 -3.72 21.95 -10.25
N THR A 260 -3.71 20.69 -10.68
CA THR A 260 -4.89 19.91 -11.11
C THR A 260 -5.21 18.81 -10.12
N ILE A 261 -4.21 18.15 -9.54
CA ILE A 261 -4.45 17.17 -8.47
C ILE A 261 -4.60 17.93 -7.15
N LEU A 262 -5.83 17.92 -6.61
CA LEU A 262 -6.18 18.60 -5.37
C LEU A 262 -5.43 18.00 -4.18
N THR A 263 -5.46 16.68 -4.09
CA THR A 263 -4.74 15.88 -3.11
C THR A 263 -4.68 14.43 -3.56
N SER A 264 -3.96 13.61 -2.80
CA SER A 264 -3.96 12.16 -2.96
C SER A 264 -4.51 11.53 -1.69
N MET A 265 -5.55 10.68 -1.81
CA MET A 265 -5.97 9.75 -0.77
C MET A 265 -4.95 8.62 -0.76
N VAL A 266 -4.02 8.67 0.18
CA VAL A 266 -2.95 7.65 0.25
C VAL A 266 -3.41 6.43 1.02
N LYS A 267 -3.04 5.26 0.49
CA LYS A 267 -3.16 3.95 1.11
C LYS A 267 -1.76 3.34 1.14
N LYS A 268 -1.19 3.20 2.34
CA LYS A 268 0.24 2.90 2.52
C LYS A 268 0.55 1.41 2.30
N VAL A 269 0.29 0.94 1.09
CA VAL A 269 0.63 -0.42 0.66
C VAL A 269 2.12 -0.69 0.76
N ASP A 270 2.94 0.33 0.49
CA ASP A 270 4.41 0.29 0.66
C ASP A 270 4.81 -0.06 2.09
N VAL A 271 4.20 0.57 3.09
CA VAL A 271 4.44 0.27 4.51
C VAL A 271 4.02 -1.16 4.84
N ALA A 272 2.84 -1.60 4.39
CA ALA A 272 2.33 -2.94 4.67
C ALA A 272 3.21 -4.05 4.07
N VAL A 273 3.71 -3.85 2.84
CA VAL A 273 4.65 -4.76 2.16
C VAL A 273 5.99 -4.76 2.87
N TYR A 274 6.55 -3.59 3.15
CA TYR A 274 7.82 -3.44 3.88
C TYR A 274 7.78 -4.16 5.24
N GLU A 275 6.77 -3.87 6.06
CA GLU A 275 6.63 -4.46 7.39
C GLU A 275 6.42 -5.98 7.36
N THR A 276 5.77 -6.50 6.31
CA THR A 276 5.61 -7.94 6.12
C THR A 276 6.97 -8.59 5.86
N ILE A 277 7.79 -8.02 4.96
CA ILE A 277 9.14 -8.52 4.67
C ILE A 277 10.03 -8.42 5.91
N ALA A 278 10.00 -7.29 6.61
CA ALA A 278 10.73 -7.09 7.86
C ALA A 278 10.33 -8.12 8.94
N ALA A 279 9.04 -8.42 9.06
CA ALA A 279 8.56 -9.41 10.02
C ALA A 279 9.03 -10.84 9.70
N VAL A 280 9.14 -11.20 8.41
CA VAL A 280 9.70 -12.49 8.00
C VAL A 280 11.20 -12.53 8.28
N HIS A 281 11.95 -11.48 7.89
CA HIS A 281 13.39 -11.36 8.15
C HIS A 281 13.71 -11.54 9.64
N ASP A 282 12.95 -10.90 10.52
CA ASP A 282 13.17 -10.92 11.97
C ASP A 282 12.60 -12.17 12.67
N GLY A 283 12.00 -13.10 11.95
CA GLY A 283 11.34 -14.28 12.51
C GLY A 283 10.09 -13.94 13.35
N ARG A 284 9.48 -12.78 13.10
CA ARG A 284 8.30 -12.26 13.82
C ARG A 284 7.01 -12.37 13.02
N PHE A 285 7.05 -13.00 11.86
CA PHE A 285 5.86 -13.14 11.01
C PHE A 285 4.69 -13.77 11.79
N ARG A 286 3.50 -13.23 11.57
CA ARG A 286 2.23 -13.77 12.09
C ARG A 286 1.19 -13.74 10.99
N GLY A 287 0.58 -14.87 10.72
CA GLY A 287 -0.59 -14.94 9.86
C GLY A 287 -1.83 -14.34 10.53
N GLY A 288 -2.92 -14.25 9.78
CA GLY A 288 -4.17 -13.65 10.22
C GLY A 288 -4.46 -12.33 9.53
N VAL A 289 -5.26 -11.46 10.16
CA VAL A 289 -5.65 -10.15 9.60
C VAL A 289 -4.80 -9.03 10.21
N ARG A 290 -4.29 -8.14 9.37
CA ARG A 290 -3.74 -6.84 9.78
C ARG A 290 -4.52 -5.75 9.06
N GLU A 291 -4.98 -4.78 9.82
CA GLU A 291 -5.78 -3.67 9.31
C GLU A 291 -5.04 -2.35 9.53
N PHE A 292 -5.13 -1.46 8.55
CA PHE A 292 -4.41 -0.19 8.49
C PHE A 292 -5.40 0.95 8.24
N GLY A 293 -5.73 1.69 9.28
CA GLY A 293 -6.60 2.86 9.24
C GLY A 293 -5.84 4.17 9.46
N LEU A 294 -6.58 5.22 9.81
CA LEU A 294 -5.99 6.51 10.21
C LEU A 294 -5.18 6.41 11.50
N ALA A 295 -5.61 5.55 12.44
CA ALA A 295 -4.92 5.35 13.71
C ALA A 295 -3.54 4.70 13.53
N GLU A 296 -3.41 3.80 12.56
CA GLU A 296 -2.16 3.12 12.19
C GLU A 296 -1.35 3.92 11.15
N ASP A 297 -1.80 5.13 10.79
CA ASP A 297 -1.22 5.92 9.70
C ASP A 297 -1.18 5.15 8.37
N GLY A 298 -2.12 4.22 8.17
CA GLY A 298 -2.20 3.37 6.98
C GLY A 298 -2.94 3.99 5.81
N VAL A 299 -3.80 4.96 6.07
CA VAL A 299 -4.52 5.77 5.08
C VAL A 299 -4.48 7.24 5.45
N GLY A 300 -4.73 8.12 4.50
CA GLY A 300 -4.74 9.56 4.77
C GLY A 300 -4.81 10.41 3.52
N TYR A 301 -4.40 11.67 3.64
CA TYR A 301 -4.31 12.62 2.53
C TYR A 301 -2.93 13.30 2.49
N VAL A 302 -2.58 13.92 1.36
CA VAL A 302 -1.26 14.54 1.18
C VAL A 302 -1.38 16.02 0.86
N VAL A 303 -0.66 16.85 1.62
CA VAL A 303 -0.39 18.25 1.28
C VAL A 303 1.12 18.41 1.11
N ASP A 304 1.54 18.83 -0.08
CA ASP A 304 2.93 19.03 -0.43
C ASP A 304 3.14 20.27 -1.34
N GLN A 305 4.34 20.44 -1.86
CA GLN A 305 4.69 21.58 -2.71
C GLN A 305 3.87 21.70 -4.01
N TYR A 306 3.24 20.59 -4.46
CA TYR A 306 2.50 20.56 -5.74
C TYR A 306 1.04 20.97 -5.61
N ASN A 307 0.46 20.86 -4.40
CA ASN A 307 -0.94 21.18 -4.14
C ASN A 307 -1.18 22.18 -3.00
N ARG A 308 -0.12 22.64 -2.32
CA ARG A 308 -0.24 23.54 -1.17
C ARG A 308 -1.01 24.84 -1.47
N ASN A 309 -0.94 25.32 -2.69
CA ASN A 309 -1.67 26.50 -3.15
C ASN A 309 -3.18 26.24 -3.39
N LEU A 310 -3.60 25.00 -3.44
CA LEU A 310 -5.00 24.61 -3.60
C LEU A 310 -5.74 24.45 -2.27
N ILE A 311 -5.02 24.24 -1.17
CA ILE A 311 -5.56 23.88 0.15
C ILE A 311 -5.13 24.95 1.16
N SER A 312 -6.11 25.64 1.76
CA SER A 312 -5.83 26.67 2.77
C SER A 312 -5.48 26.07 4.13
N ASP A 313 -4.94 26.90 5.04
CA ASP A 313 -4.63 26.47 6.42
C ASP A 313 -5.91 26.11 7.19
N GLU A 314 -7.02 26.80 6.92
CA GLU A 314 -8.31 26.50 7.53
C GLU A 314 -8.85 25.12 7.07
N MET A 315 -8.68 24.79 5.78
CA MET A 315 -9.03 23.46 5.27
C MET A 315 -8.20 22.37 5.96
N ILE A 316 -6.89 22.58 6.09
CA ILE A 316 -6.01 21.64 6.78
C ILE A 316 -6.43 21.47 8.23
N ALA A 317 -6.65 22.58 8.96
CA ALA A 317 -7.10 22.51 10.36
C ALA A 317 -8.40 21.73 10.50
N ARG A 318 -9.36 21.93 9.60
CA ARG A 318 -10.62 21.19 9.60
C ARG A 318 -10.42 19.70 9.33
N LEU A 319 -9.55 19.33 8.41
CA LEU A 319 -9.23 17.93 8.11
C LEU A 319 -8.56 17.24 9.31
N GLU A 320 -7.66 17.93 10.02
CA GLU A 320 -7.03 17.37 11.23
C GLU A 320 -8.01 17.21 12.38
N GLU A 321 -9.01 18.11 12.55
CA GLU A 321 -10.11 17.92 13.50
C GLU A 321 -10.93 16.67 13.15
N LEU A 322 -11.32 16.50 11.89
CA LEU A 322 -12.09 15.34 11.42
C LEU A 322 -11.30 14.05 11.58
N LYS A 323 -10.01 14.07 11.23
CA LYS A 323 -9.10 12.93 11.43
C LYS A 323 -9.03 12.53 12.90
N ALA A 324 -8.86 13.50 13.80
CA ALA A 324 -8.82 13.23 15.24
C ALA A 324 -10.14 12.61 15.74
N ALA A 325 -11.29 13.11 15.27
CA ALA A 325 -12.61 12.59 15.63
C ALA A 325 -12.85 11.14 15.15
N VAL A 326 -12.34 10.79 13.94
CA VAL A 326 -12.39 9.39 13.45
C VAL A 326 -11.49 8.49 14.31
N ILE A 327 -10.25 8.91 14.58
CA ILE A 327 -9.32 8.14 15.43
C ILE A 327 -9.85 7.94 16.84
N ALA A 328 -10.53 8.96 17.39
CA ALA A 328 -11.18 8.87 18.70
C ALA A 328 -12.47 8.03 18.71
N GLY A 329 -12.97 7.60 17.54
CA GLY A 329 -14.23 6.88 17.40
C GLY A 329 -15.48 7.74 17.59
N GLU A 330 -15.33 9.07 17.58
CA GLU A 330 -16.46 10.02 17.64
C GLU A 330 -17.22 10.08 16.31
N ILE A 331 -16.49 9.87 15.21
CA ILE A 331 -17.05 9.69 13.86
C ILE A 331 -16.75 8.26 13.42
N ILE A 332 -17.82 7.52 13.14
CA ILE A 332 -17.73 6.18 12.52
C ILE A 332 -18.06 6.32 11.06
N VAL A 333 -17.04 6.12 10.22
CA VAL A 333 -17.21 6.22 8.76
C VAL A 333 -17.85 4.94 8.22
N PRO A 334 -18.96 5.03 7.43
CA PRO A 334 -19.59 3.84 6.87
C PRO A 334 -18.72 3.21 5.78
N GLN A 335 -18.89 1.88 5.62
CA GLN A 335 -18.18 1.09 4.60
C GLN A 335 -19.06 0.78 3.36
N GLN A 336 -20.34 1.14 3.45
CA GLN A 336 -21.35 0.92 2.40
C GLN A 336 -22.40 2.03 2.45
#